data_62b5c211733ffe6b4e04952180e4e4bf
#
_entry.id   62b5c211733ffe6b4e04952180e4e4bf
#
_cell.length_a   1.000
_cell.length_b   1.000
_cell.length_c   1.000
_cell.angle_alpha   90.00
_cell.angle_beta   90.00
_cell.angle_gamma   90.00
#
_symmetry.space_group_name_H-M   'P 1'
#
loop_
_entity.id
_entity.type
_entity.pdbx_description
1 polymer ?
#
loop_
_entity_poly.entity_id
_entity_poly.type
_entity_poly.pdbx_seq_one_letter_code
_entity_poly.pdbx_strand_id
1 'polypeptide(L)'
;PAFGFFSDNFRDTIKRTLVAGHRRESQHPANDFANILTANVGKVGPAHFTQPQQAIQYVECHDNATVFDYFQLEKEEIRLEERKALSRLALHLVLLAQGVPFIHAGQEFYRTKGLEENTYNLPDNLNQLDWTSLSKCKEEIAFLKELIAYRKSQPLLRLRKGQEIRDYCDLKWLSDHHFIYTIEKDRKKITILVNIGDQEMTYHQPNDSQLLFAYPQAKLQTSIPKGKELSLSAHSWILLYEGD
;
A
#
# COMPACT_ATOMS: atom_id res chain seq x y z
N PRO A 1 8.23 22.61 1.59
CA PRO A 1 8.24 22.69 0.13
C PRO A 1 6.94 23.33 -0.37
N ALA A 2 7.01 24.10 -1.48
CA ALA A 2 5.85 24.80 -2.03
C ALA A 2 5.04 23.89 -2.99
N PHE A 3 5.61 22.76 -3.43
CA PHE A 3 5.02 21.90 -4.46
C PHE A 3 5.14 20.42 -4.09
N GLY A 4 4.11 19.65 -4.46
CA GLY A 4 4.12 18.19 -4.49
C GLY A 4 4.10 17.68 -5.93
N PHE A 5 4.65 16.49 -6.14
CA PHE A 5 4.75 15.84 -7.44
C PHE A 5 4.21 14.41 -7.33
N PHE A 6 3.48 13.98 -8.34
CA PHE A 6 3.07 12.60 -8.47
C PHE A 6 4.30 11.69 -8.55
N SER A 7 4.31 10.67 -7.70
CA SER A 7 5.42 9.70 -7.62
C SER A 7 5.15 8.54 -8.58
N ASP A 8 5.43 8.73 -9.88
CA ASP A 8 5.26 7.69 -10.90
C ASP A 8 6.06 6.44 -10.54
N ASN A 9 7.24 6.62 -9.94
CA ASN A 9 8.05 5.52 -9.46
C ASN A 9 7.32 4.66 -8.41
N PHE A 10 6.56 5.27 -7.50
CA PHE A 10 5.72 4.53 -6.55
C PHE A 10 4.64 3.73 -7.29
N ARG A 11 3.87 4.40 -8.16
CA ARG A 11 2.80 3.78 -8.96
C ARG A 11 3.30 2.55 -9.73
N ASP A 12 4.35 2.75 -10.51
CA ASP A 12 4.82 1.74 -11.44
C ASP A 12 5.49 0.57 -10.71
N THR A 13 6.26 0.85 -9.66
CA THR A 13 6.92 -0.20 -8.88
C THR A 13 5.90 -1.05 -8.13
N ILE A 14 4.91 -0.43 -7.46
CA ILE A 14 3.85 -1.17 -6.77
C ILE A 14 3.11 -2.07 -7.76
N LYS A 15 2.64 -1.52 -8.88
CA LYS A 15 1.86 -2.27 -9.86
C LYS A 15 2.64 -3.47 -10.41
N ARG A 16 3.87 -3.24 -10.91
CA ARG A 16 4.71 -4.31 -11.48
C ARG A 16 5.09 -5.38 -10.46
N THR A 17 5.45 -4.97 -9.25
CA THR A 17 5.80 -5.92 -8.19
C THR A 17 4.62 -6.80 -7.79
N LEU A 18 3.41 -6.24 -7.70
CA LEU A 18 2.20 -7.01 -7.39
C LEU A 18 1.80 -7.95 -8.52
N VAL A 19 1.96 -7.55 -9.79
CA VAL A 19 1.76 -8.47 -10.94
C VAL A 19 2.74 -9.63 -10.87
N ALA A 20 4.00 -9.35 -10.62
CA ALA A 20 5.05 -10.36 -10.55
C ALA A 20 4.93 -11.27 -9.31
N GLY A 21 4.32 -10.77 -8.24
CA GLY A 21 4.19 -11.48 -6.96
C GLY A 21 5.52 -11.68 -6.21
N HIS A 22 6.59 -10.99 -6.62
CA HIS A 22 7.92 -11.11 -6.00
C HIS A 22 8.74 -9.81 -6.16
N ARG A 23 9.79 -9.66 -5.32
CA ARG A 23 10.60 -8.43 -5.19
C ARG A 23 11.51 -8.07 -6.37
N ARG A 24 11.61 -8.88 -7.41
CA ARG A 24 12.59 -8.63 -8.52
C ARG A 24 12.44 -7.25 -9.13
N GLU A 25 11.20 -6.76 -9.27
CA GLU A 25 10.92 -5.42 -9.80
C GLU A 25 11.42 -4.29 -8.88
N SER A 26 11.63 -4.57 -7.59
CA SER A 26 12.11 -3.63 -6.59
C SER A 26 13.62 -3.71 -6.31
N GLN A 27 14.37 -4.52 -7.05
CA GLN A 27 15.84 -4.65 -6.84
C GLN A 27 16.64 -3.50 -7.42
N HIS A 28 16.09 -2.76 -8.38
CA HIS A 28 16.76 -1.57 -8.89
C HIS A 28 16.71 -0.45 -7.83
N PRO A 29 17.83 0.25 -7.52
CA PRO A 29 17.86 1.27 -6.47
C PRO A 29 16.77 2.35 -6.57
N ALA A 30 16.38 2.74 -7.79
CA ALA A 30 15.29 3.70 -8.00
C ALA A 30 13.92 3.14 -7.64
N ASN A 31 13.74 1.82 -7.73
CA ASN A 31 12.48 1.11 -7.50
C ASN A 31 12.49 0.32 -6.19
N ASP A 32 13.45 0.56 -5.31
CA ASP A 32 13.54 -0.11 -4.01
C ASP A 32 12.32 0.23 -3.14
N PHE A 33 11.67 -0.80 -2.60
CA PHE A 33 10.50 -0.61 -1.75
C PHE A 33 10.78 0.22 -0.51
N ALA A 34 12.00 0.15 0.05
CA ALA A 34 12.38 0.99 1.15
C ALA A 34 12.39 2.47 0.76
N ASN A 35 12.74 2.80 -0.49
CA ASN A 35 12.67 4.17 -1.00
C ASN A 35 11.24 4.62 -1.26
N ILE A 36 10.46 3.82 -2.02
CA ILE A 36 9.12 4.26 -2.43
C ILE A 36 8.15 4.36 -1.24
N LEU A 37 8.17 3.41 -0.30
CA LEU A 37 7.33 3.47 0.90
C LEU A 37 7.76 4.57 1.88
N THR A 38 8.99 5.05 1.78
CA THR A 38 9.53 6.17 2.56
C THR A 38 9.52 7.50 1.79
N ALA A 39 8.58 7.69 0.87
CA ALA A 39 8.38 8.92 0.11
C ALA A 39 9.59 9.33 -0.75
N ASN A 40 10.43 8.40 -1.18
CA ASN A 40 11.62 8.65 -2.00
C ASN A 40 12.57 9.74 -1.44
N VAL A 41 12.67 9.83 -0.09
CA VAL A 41 13.56 10.80 0.58
C VAL A 41 14.97 10.29 0.78
N GLY A 42 15.37 9.22 0.07
CA GLY A 42 16.73 8.66 0.13
C GLY A 42 16.98 7.80 1.37
N LYS A 43 16.05 6.91 1.71
CA LYS A 43 16.28 5.87 2.74
C LYS A 43 17.36 4.88 2.25
N VAL A 44 17.26 4.49 0.97
CA VAL A 44 18.25 3.67 0.26
C VAL A 44 18.51 4.33 -1.08
N GLY A 45 19.78 4.61 -1.41
CA GLY A 45 20.14 5.26 -2.67
C GLY A 45 19.80 6.76 -2.73
N PRO A 46 19.79 7.35 -3.93
CA PRO A 46 19.57 8.79 -4.10
C PRO A 46 18.13 9.21 -3.77
N ALA A 47 18.01 10.37 -3.14
CA ALA A 47 16.71 10.97 -2.85
C ALA A 47 16.15 11.65 -4.11
N HIS A 48 14.86 11.38 -4.41
CA HIS A 48 14.10 12.14 -5.41
C HIS A 48 13.48 13.39 -4.77
N PHE A 49 13.12 13.30 -3.50
CA PHE A 49 12.52 14.38 -2.73
C PHE A 49 13.32 14.65 -1.45
N THR A 50 13.33 15.90 -1.00
CA THR A 50 13.97 16.27 0.26
C THR A 50 13.02 16.12 1.45
N GLN A 51 11.71 16.24 1.20
CA GLN A 51 10.67 16.18 2.21
C GLN A 51 9.49 15.31 1.75
N PRO A 52 8.85 14.57 2.65
CA PRO A 52 7.77 13.65 2.29
C PRO A 52 6.53 14.35 1.69
N GLN A 53 6.30 15.63 2.01
CA GLN A 53 5.18 16.40 1.45
C GLN A 53 5.33 16.67 -0.05
N GLN A 54 6.51 16.46 -0.62
CA GLN A 54 6.74 16.56 -2.05
C GLN A 54 6.30 15.33 -2.81
N ALA A 55 6.21 14.17 -2.14
CA ALA A 55 5.82 12.90 -2.76
C ALA A 55 4.30 12.68 -2.65
N ILE A 56 3.57 12.79 -3.75
CA ILE A 56 2.19 12.35 -3.86
C ILE A 56 2.21 10.88 -4.25
N GLN A 57 1.92 10.01 -3.27
CA GLN A 57 1.91 8.56 -3.43
C GLN A 57 0.58 8.10 -4.00
N TYR A 58 0.59 7.36 -5.09
CA TYR A 58 -0.61 6.91 -5.79
C TYR A 58 -0.33 5.65 -6.61
N VAL A 59 -1.36 4.94 -6.98
CA VAL A 59 -1.27 3.78 -7.90
C VAL A 59 -2.20 3.92 -9.10
N GLU A 60 -3.10 4.91 -9.06
CA GLU A 60 -4.07 5.21 -10.10
C GLU A 60 -4.38 6.71 -10.13
N CYS A 61 -4.54 7.28 -11.32
CA CYS A 61 -5.09 8.61 -11.55
C CYS A 61 -5.98 8.58 -12.80
N HIS A 62 -6.33 9.73 -13.39
CA HIS A 62 -7.14 9.79 -14.60
C HIS A 62 -6.43 9.28 -15.85
N ASP A 63 -5.08 9.33 -15.87
CA ASP A 63 -4.26 8.81 -16.97
C ASP A 63 -4.11 7.28 -16.85
N ASN A 64 -3.82 6.64 -17.97
CA ASN A 64 -3.61 5.20 -18.10
C ASN A 64 -4.84 4.36 -17.68
N ALA A 65 -4.66 3.05 -17.59
CA ALA A 65 -5.66 2.14 -17.08
C ALA A 65 -5.88 2.33 -15.56
N THR A 66 -7.10 2.05 -15.07
CA THR A 66 -7.31 1.93 -13.62
C THR A 66 -6.42 0.83 -13.05
N VAL A 67 -6.13 0.85 -11.75
CA VAL A 67 -5.32 -0.23 -11.15
C VAL A 67 -6.01 -1.58 -11.27
N PHE A 68 -7.33 -1.58 -11.22
CA PHE A 68 -8.13 -2.78 -11.41
C PHE A 68 -8.00 -3.31 -12.84
N ASP A 69 -8.09 -2.46 -13.86
CA ASP A 69 -7.92 -2.85 -15.26
C ASP A 69 -6.47 -3.26 -15.57
N TYR A 70 -5.50 -2.56 -14.99
CA TYR A 70 -4.08 -2.86 -15.16
C TYR A 70 -3.75 -4.33 -14.82
N PHE A 71 -4.26 -4.84 -13.69
CA PHE A 71 -4.01 -6.24 -13.32
C PHE A 71 -4.62 -7.25 -14.30
N GLN A 72 -5.74 -6.91 -14.93
CA GLN A 72 -6.32 -7.75 -15.97
C GLN A 72 -5.50 -7.70 -17.28
N LEU A 73 -5.00 -6.51 -17.65
CA LEU A 73 -4.17 -6.34 -18.85
C LEU A 73 -2.84 -7.10 -18.75
N GLU A 74 -2.23 -7.09 -17.56
CA GLU A 74 -0.94 -7.74 -17.32
C GLU A 74 -1.05 -9.27 -17.04
N LYS A 75 -2.22 -9.72 -16.56
CA LYS A 75 -2.52 -11.13 -16.27
C LYS A 75 -3.87 -11.50 -16.88
N GLU A 76 -3.87 -11.85 -18.15
CA GLU A 76 -5.10 -12.09 -18.94
C GLU A 76 -6.09 -13.04 -18.25
N GLU A 77 -5.58 -14.12 -17.64
CA GLU A 77 -6.39 -15.15 -16.96
C GLU A 77 -6.55 -14.90 -15.44
N ILE A 78 -6.31 -13.69 -14.95
CA ILE A 78 -6.42 -13.40 -13.52
C ILE A 78 -7.85 -13.63 -13.00
N ARG A 79 -7.99 -14.36 -11.91
CA ARG A 79 -9.28 -14.56 -11.27
C ARG A 79 -9.77 -13.25 -10.63
N LEU A 80 -11.08 -13.02 -10.67
CA LEU A 80 -11.69 -11.78 -10.15
C LEU A 80 -11.29 -11.47 -8.69
N GLU A 81 -11.27 -12.48 -7.82
CA GLU A 81 -10.92 -12.29 -6.40
C GLU A 81 -9.44 -11.96 -6.20
N GLU A 82 -8.55 -12.54 -6.99
CA GLU A 82 -7.13 -12.16 -7.00
C GLU A 82 -6.94 -10.74 -7.50
N ARG A 83 -7.61 -10.36 -8.59
CA ARG A 83 -7.60 -9.00 -9.15
C ARG A 83 -8.05 -7.96 -8.12
N LYS A 84 -9.13 -8.27 -7.38
CA LYS A 84 -9.60 -7.43 -6.26
C LYS A 84 -8.58 -7.37 -5.13
N ALA A 85 -7.97 -8.49 -4.74
CA ALA A 85 -6.99 -8.54 -3.66
C ALA A 85 -5.76 -7.70 -3.98
N LEU A 86 -5.21 -7.82 -5.19
CA LEU A 86 -4.08 -7.00 -5.66
C LEU A 86 -4.44 -5.51 -5.72
N SER A 87 -5.64 -5.17 -6.22
CA SER A 87 -6.09 -3.77 -6.28
C SER A 87 -6.21 -3.13 -4.89
N ARG A 88 -6.74 -3.88 -3.93
CA ARG A 88 -6.83 -3.45 -2.52
C ARG A 88 -5.46 -3.33 -1.87
N LEU A 89 -4.58 -4.32 -2.07
CA LEU A 89 -3.23 -4.25 -1.54
C LEU A 89 -2.48 -3.03 -2.08
N ALA A 90 -2.58 -2.74 -3.38
CA ALA A 90 -2.01 -1.54 -3.98
C ALA A 90 -2.53 -0.25 -3.33
N LEU A 91 -3.85 -0.13 -3.15
CA LEU A 91 -4.49 1.02 -2.49
C LEU A 91 -4.06 1.16 -1.03
N HIS A 92 -4.00 0.04 -0.28
CA HIS A 92 -3.60 0.07 1.13
C HIS A 92 -2.12 0.47 1.28
N LEU A 93 -1.23 0.04 0.39
CA LEU A 93 0.17 0.47 0.40
C LEU A 93 0.33 1.98 0.22
N VAL A 94 -0.56 2.65 -0.54
CA VAL A 94 -0.61 4.12 -0.62
C VAL A 94 -0.87 4.75 0.76
N LEU A 95 -1.77 4.16 1.55
CA LEU A 95 -2.11 4.67 2.88
C LEU A 95 -1.09 4.29 3.96
N LEU A 96 -0.34 3.22 3.77
CA LEU A 96 0.67 2.74 4.72
C LEU A 96 2.04 3.41 4.48
N ALA A 97 2.29 3.93 3.29
CA ALA A 97 3.52 4.64 2.93
C ALA A 97 3.62 6.03 3.58
N GLN A 98 4.84 6.55 3.72
CA GLN A 98 5.08 7.96 3.99
C GLN A 98 4.73 8.83 2.77
N GLY A 99 4.58 10.13 2.96
CA GLY A 99 4.19 11.05 1.90
C GLY A 99 2.71 11.41 1.92
N VAL A 100 2.22 12.00 0.83
CA VAL A 100 0.84 12.44 0.66
C VAL A 100 0.07 11.37 -0.10
N PRO A 101 -0.88 10.65 0.51
CA PRO A 101 -1.66 9.65 -0.18
C PRO A 101 -2.66 10.31 -1.14
N PHE A 102 -2.75 9.79 -2.35
CA PHE A 102 -3.75 10.16 -3.34
C PHE A 102 -4.56 8.93 -3.73
N ILE A 103 -5.87 9.03 -3.66
CA ILE A 103 -6.82 7.99 -4.06
C ILE A 103 -7.67 8.56 -5.20
N HIS A 104 -7.65 7.89 -6.34
CA HIS A 104 -8.52 8.24 -7.47
C HIS A 104 -9.97 7.83 -7.15
N ALA A 105 -10.93 8.71 -7.45
CA ALA A 105 -12.34 8.44 -7.20
C ALA A 105 -12.81 7.17 -7.94
N GLY A 106 -13.40 6.23 -7.21
CA GLY A 106 -13.84 4.94 -7.72
C GLY A 106 -12.85 3.79 -7.53
N GLN A 107 -11.60 4.08 -7.17
CA GLN A 107 -10.60 3.06 -6.88
C GLN A 107 -11.03 2.16 -5.73
N GLU A 108 -11.74 2.71 -4.74
CA GLU A 108 -12.23 2.01 -3.55
C GLU A 108 -13.35 0.99 -3.83
N PHE A 109 -13.96 1.04 -5.00
CA PHE A 109 -14.97 0.06 -5.45
C PHE A 109 -14.64 -0.54 -6.82
N TYR A 110 -13.35 -0.63 -7.14
CA TYR A 110 -12.83 -1.29 -8.34
C TYR A 110 -13.33 -0.69 -9.66
N ARG A 111 -13.31 0.65 -9.76
CA ARG A 111 -13.64 1.34 -11.01
C ARG A 111 -12.90 0.70 -12.18
N THR A 112 -13.64 0.45 -13.26
CA THR A 112 -13.08 0.00 -14.53
C THR A 112 -13.37 1.04 -15.62
N LYS A 113 -12.50 1.13 -16.60
CA LYS A 113 -12.67 1.86 -17.85
C LYS A 113 -12.73 0.89 -19.04
N GLY A 114 -13.19 -0.35 -18.80
CA GLY A 114 -13.30 -1.38 -19.83
C GLY A 114 -11.96 -1.81 -20.43
N LEU A 115 -10.89 -1.79 -19.63
CA LEU A 115 -9.49 -2.06 -20.02
C LEU A 115 -8.87 -0.96 -20.92
N GLU A 116 -9.57 0.15 -21.14
CA GLU A 116 -9.07 1.26 -21.96
C GLU A 116 -8.13 2.16 -21.13
N GLU A 117 -7.07 2.61 -21.77
CA GLU A 117 -6.16 3.61 -21.26
C GLU A 117 -6.50 5.00 -21.77
N ASN A 118 -6.14 6.04 -21.01
CA ASN A 118 -6.20 7.44 -21.46
C ASN A 118 -7.56 7.84 -22.06
N THR A 119 -8.64 7.53 -21.34
CA THR A 119 -10.03 7.68 -21.81
C THR A 119 -10.55 9.12 -21.86
N TYR A 120 -9.70 10.13 -21.66
CA TYR A 120 -10.09 11.55 -21.51
C TYR A 120 -10.92 12.11 -22.66
N ASN A 121 -10.78 11.56 -23.86
CA ASN A 121 -11.53 11.95 -25.06
C ASN A 121 -12.53 10.88 -25.53
N LEU A 122 -12.78 9.86 -24.70
CA LEU A 122 -13.74 8.80 -24.98
C LEU A 122 -15.11 9.12 -24.35
N PRO A 123 -16.19 8.43 -24.77
CA PRO A 123 -17.55 8.70 -24.31
C PRO A 123 -17.72 8.62 -22.78
N ASP A 124 -18.73 9.34 -22.26
CA ASP A 124 -19.02 9.45 -20.83
C ASP A 124 -19.28 8.11 -20.15
N ASN A 125 -19.86 7.15 -20.86
CA ASN A 125 -20.13 5.81 -20.31
C ASN A 125 -18.86 5.06 -19.88
N LEU A 126 -17.68 5.39 -20.42
CA LEU A 126 -16.40 4.87 -19.95
C LEU A 126 -15.82 5.67 -18.77
N ASN A 127 -16.10 6.97 -18.74
CA ASN A 127 -15.51 7.88 -17.76
C ASN A 127 -16.38 8.09 -16.52
N GLN A 128 -17.67 7.84 -16.58
CA GLN A 128 -18.58 7.96 -15.44
C GLN A 128 -18.24 6.99 -14.31
N LEU A 129 -18.60 7.37 -13.10
CA LEU A 129 -18.49 6.50 -11.93
C LEU A 129 -19.78 5.67 -11.79
N ASP A 130 -19.65 4.35 -11.77
CA ASP A 130 -20.77 3.46 -11.43
C ASP A 130 -21.00 3.42 -9.92
N TRP A 131 -21.78 4.36 -9.42
CA TRP A 131 -22.12 4.44 -7.99
C TRP A 131 -22.92 3.23 -7.47
N THR A 132 -23.50 2.40 -8.34
CA THR A 132 -24.22 1.19 -7.92
C THR A 132 -23.26 0.14 -7.34
N SER A 133 -22.00 0.16 -7.76
CA SER A 133 -20.93 -0.70 -7.27
C SER A 133 -20.58 -0.45 -5.79
N LEU A 134 -20.85 0.74 -5.23
CA LEU A 134 -20.67 1.00 -3.81
C LEU A 134 -21.40 0.02 -2.91
N SER A 135 -22.63 -0.37 -3.30
CA SER A 135 -23.45 -1.30 -2.50
C SER A 135 -22.83 -2.69 -2.39
N LYS A 136 -21.97 -3.08 -3.35
CA LYS A 136 -21.31 -4.38 -3.43
C LYS A 136 -19.98 -4.41 -2.68
N CYS A 137 -19.43 -3.23 -2.31
CA CYS A 137 -18.10 -3.07 -1.70
C CYS A 137 -18.17 -2.42 -0.32
N LYS A 138 -19.26 -2.64 0.43
CA LYS A 138 -19.50 -1.97 1.72
C LYS A 138 -18.43 -2.29 2.77
N GLU A 139 -18.00 -3.54 2.84
CA GLU A 139 -17.01 -3.99 3.83
C GLU A 139 -15.63 -3.40 3.51
N GLU A 140 -15.23 -3.43 2.24
CA GLU A 140 -13.97 -2.86 1.78
C GLU A 140 -13.91 -1.35 2.01
N ILE A 141 -15.01 -0.64 1.72
CA ILE A 141 -15.11 0.80 1.95
C ILE A 141 -15.09 1.12 3.45
N ALA A 142 -15.75 0.31 4.28
CA ALA A 142 -15.70 0.47 5.72
C ALA A 142 -14.27 0.28 6.26
N PHE A 143 -13.58 -0.77 5.82
CA PHE A 143 -12.18 -1.02 6.17
C PHE A 143 -11.28 0.16 5.74
N LEU A 144 -11.45 0.65 4.52
CA LEU A 144 -10.67 1.79 4.01
C LEU A 144 -10.90 3.06 4.83
N LYS A 145 -12.13 3.34 5.23
CA LYS A 145 -12.46 4.47 6.13
C LYS A 145 -11.74 4.35 7.47
N GLU A 146 -11.72 3.17 8.07
CA GLU A 146 -11.01 2.90 9.31
C GLU A 146 -9.50 3.09 9.16
N LEU A 147 -8.92 2.61 8.06
CA LEU A 147 -7.48 2.77 7.78
C LEU A 147 -7.12 4.25 7.57
N ILE A 148 -7.95 5.01 6.85
CA ILE A 148 -7.78 6.46 6.69
C ILE A 148 -7.88 7.18 8.05
N ALA A 149 -8.85 6.83 8.88
CA ALA A 149 -9.01 7.40 10.22
C ALA A 149 -7.79 7.10 11.10
N TYR A 150 -7.32 5.86 11.08
CA TYR A 150 -6.10 5.46 11.79
C TYR A 150 -4.88 6.23 11.28
N ARG A 151 -4.64 6.31 9.96
CA ARG A 151 -3.55 7.10 9.41
C ARG A 151 -3.61 8.57 9.87
N LYS A 152 -4.81 9.16 9.93
CA LYS A 152 -5.00 10.55 10.39
C LYS A 152 -4.67 10.71 11.87
N SER A 153 -4.94 9.74 12.71
CA SER A 153 -4.65 9.76 14.15
C SER A 153 -3.22 9.35 14.50
N GLN A 154 -2.52 8.62 13.58
CA GLN A 154 -1.20 8.05 13.84
C GLN A 154 -0.06 8.88 13.24
N PRO A 155 0.69 9.64 14.07
CA PRO A 155 1.78 10.50 13.59
C PRO A 155 2.92 9.73 12.90
N LEU A 156 3.20 8.49 13.32
CA LEU A 156 4.28 7.68 12.74
C LEU A 156 4.06 7.38 11.25
N LEU A 157 2.80 7.24 10.80
CA LEU A 157 2.48 7.08 9.38
C LEU A 157 2.56 8.39 8.58
N ARG A 158 2.83 9.51 9.24
CA ARG A 158 2.81 10.86 8.65
C ARG A 158 3.99 11.72 9.12
N LEU A 159 5.19 11.15 9.13
CA LEU A 159 6.41 11.88 9.48
C LEU A 159 6.59 13.08 8.53
N ARG A 160 7.06 14.20 9.06
CA ARG A 160 7.06 15.48 8.33
C ARG A 160 8.41 15.86 7.76
N LYS A 161 9.48 15.24 8.23
CA LYS A 161 10.86 15.56 7.82
C LYS A 161 11.49 14.35 7.13
N GLY A 162 12.16 14.57 6.02
CA GLY A 162 12.91 13.52 5.33
C GLY A 162 13.94 12.85 6.23
N GLN A 163 14.58 13.62 7.13
CA GLN A 163 15.53 13.06 8.09
C GLN A 163 14.84 12.09 9.07
N GLU A 164 13.66 12.45 9.61
CA GLU A 164 12.92 11.53 10.49
C GLU A 164 12.58 10.21 9.79
N ILE A 165 12.22 10.27 8.52
CA ILE A 165 11.92 9.06 7.76
C ILE A 165 13.17 8.21 7.60
N ARG A 166 14.32 8.81 7.26
CA ARG A 166 15.59 8.08 7.16
C ARG A 166 16.01 7.43 8.48
N ASP A 167 15.77 8.11 9.60
CA ASP A 167 16.17 7.65 10.93
C ASP A 167 15.21 6.59 11.51
N TYR A 168 13.91 6.74 11.29
CA TYR A 168 12.88 5.97 12.00
C TYR A 168 12.14 4.93 11.16
N CYS A 169 12.23 4.99 9.84
CA CYS A 169 11.62 3.97 8.97
C CYS A 169 12.66 2.93 8.54
N ASP A 170 12.26 1.68 8.48
CA ASP A 170 13.07 0.62 7.91
C ASP A 170 12.22 -0.40 7.15
N LEU A 171 12.79 -1.04 6.13
CA LEU A 171 12.15 -2.10 5.38
C LEU A 171 13.12 -3.26 5.19
N LYS A 172 12.65 -4.44 5.55
CA LYS A 172 13.41 -5.70 5.40
C LYS A 172 12.58 -6.73 4.64
N TRP A 173 13.14 -7.26 3.57
CA TRP A 173 12.60 -8.43 2.90
C TRP A 173 12.91 -9.68 3.71
N LEU A 174 11.88 -10.48 4.01
CA LEU A 174 11.99 -11.79 4.66
C LEU A 174 12.21 -12.90 3.64
N SER A 175 11.65 -12.71 2.44
CA SER A 175 11.79 -13.58 1.28
C SER A 175 11.58 -12.75 0.00
N ASP A 176 11.49 -13.40 -1.15
CA ASP A 176 11.15 -12.70 -2.39
C ASP A 176 9.68 -12.22 -2.43
N HIS A 177 8.83 -12.72 -1.52
CA HIS A 177 7.38 -12.47 -1.51
C HIS A 177 6.89 -11.70 -0.28
N HIS A 178 7.73 -11.57 0.74
CA HIS A 178 7.31 -11.04 2.04
C HIS A 178 8.27 -9.98 2.55
N PHE A 179 7.74 -8.88 3.08
CA PHE A 179 8.55 -7.87 3.72
C PHE A 179 7.92 -7.35 5.01
N ILE A 180 8.78 -6.77 5.84
CA ILE A 180 8.41 -6.01 7.04
C ILE A 180 8.78 -4.55 6.78
N TYR A 181 7.83 -3.66 6.98
CA TYR A 181 8.05 -2.23 7.05
C TYR A 181 7.82 -1.75 8.47
N THR A 182 8.82 -1.15 9.08
CA THR A 182 8.78 -0.68 10.46
C THR A 182 8.97 0.83 10.55
N ILE A 183 8.29 1.45 11.50
CA ILE A 183 8.43 2.86 11.84
C ILE A 183 8.55 2.93 13.36
N GLU A 184 9.73 3.31 13.86
CA GLU A 184 10.01 3.30 15.30
C GLU A 184 10.54 4.66 15.77
N LYS A 185 9.83 5.30 16.67
CA LYS A 185 10.19 6.61 17.26
C LYS A 185 9.60 6.73 18.66
N ASP A 186 10.39 7.26 19.60
CA ASP A 186 9.95 7.62 20.96
C ASP A 186 9.26 6.44 21.70
N ARG A 187 9.85 5.23 21.65
CA ARG A 187 9.33 3.97 22.22
C ARG A 187 8.00 3.48 21.60
N LYS A 188 7.58 4.08 20.52
CA LYS A 188 6.42 3.63 19.74
C LYS A 188 6.88 3.01 18.45
N LYS A 189 6.31 1.85 18.11
CA LYS A 189 6.67 1.13 16.90
C LYS A 189 5.43 0.65 16.17
N ILE A 190 5.41 0.88 14.88
CA ILE A 190 4.50 0.24 13.94
C ILE A 190 5.30 -0.80 13.17
N THR A 191 4.77 -2.00 13.09
CA THR A 191 5.29 -3.08 12.24
C THR A 191 4.21 -3.48 11.26
N ILE A 192 4.50 -3.35 9.97
CA ILE A 192 3.61 -3.74 8.87
C ILE A 192 4.25 -4.94 8.17
N LEU A 193 3.61 -6.09 8.29
CA LEU A 193 3.96 -7.31 7.58
C LEU A 193 3.15 -7.38 6.31
N VAL A 194 3.79 -7.62 5.18
CA VAL A 194 3.12 -7.66 3.88
C VAL A 194 3.50 -8.93 3.14
N ASN A 195 2.50 -9.62 2.64
CA ASN A 195 2.62 -10.74 1.74
C ASN A 195 2.13 -10.31 0.34
N ILE A 196 3.05 -10.17 -0.60
CA ILE A 196 2.75 -9.84 -2.00
C ILE A 196 2.62 -11.08 -2.89
N GLY A 197 2.96 -12.25 -2.36
CA GLY A 197 2.90 -13.54 -3.07
C GLY A 197 1.53 -14.21 -2.98
N ASP A 198 1.43 -15.35 -3.63
CA ASP A 198 0.23 -16.18 -3.75
C ASP A 198 0.15 -17.32 -2.73
N GLN A 199 1.19 -17.50 -1.90
CA GLN A 199 1.24 -18.50 -0.84
C GLN A 199 1.08 -17.85 0.53
N GLU A 200 0.52 -18.61 1.47
CA GLU A 200 0.44 -18.20 2.87
C GLU A 200 1.84 -18.11 3.49
N MET A 201 2.05 -17.13 4.36
CA MET A 201 3.25 -17.03 5.18
C MET A 201 2.94 -17.08 6.67
N THR A 202 3.88 -17.60 7.42
CA THR A 202 3.87 -17.58 8.88
C THR A 202 4.93 -16.62 9.41
N TYR A 203 4.58 -15.85 10.43
CA TYR A 203 5.47 -14.94 11.12
C TYR A 203 5.39 -15.13 12.63
N HIS A 204 6.54 -15.27 13.30
CA HIS A 204 6.61 -15.34 14.76
C HIS A 204 6.88 -13.95 15.33
N GLN A 205 5.92 -13.41 16.07
CA GLN A 205 6.03 -12.07 16.67
C GLN A 205 7.13 -12.04 17.75
N PRO A 206 8.15 -11.18 17.60
CA PRO A 206 9.29 -11.17 18.53
C PRO A 206 9.01 -10.50 19.87
N ASN A 207 8.00 -9.63 19.95
CA ASN A 207 7.65 -8.82 21.13
C ASN A 207 6.16 -8.86 21.39
N ASP A 208 5.75 -8.46 22.60
CA ASP A 208 4.34 -8.18 22.87
C ASP A 208 3.89 -6.99 22.03
N SER A 209 2.72 -7.09 21.41
CA SER A 209 2.17 -6.07 20.52
C SER A 209 0.65 -6.06 20.51
N GLN A 210 0.07 -5.04 19.91
CA GLN A 210 -1.35 -4.98 19.58
C GLN A 210 -1.52 -5.15 18.07
N LEU A 211 -2.30 -6.14 17.67
CA LEU A 211 -2.75 -6.28 16.29
C LEU A 211 -3.90 -5.31 16.05
N LEU A 212 -3.65 -4.29 15.24
CA LEU A 212 -4.64 -3.23 14.97
C LEU A 212 -5.41 -3.46 13.68
N PHE A 213 -4.75 -3.97 12.66
CA PHE A 213 -5.35 -4.29 11.38
C PHE A 213 -4.82 -5.61 10.85
N ALA A 214 -5.71 -6.41 10.28
CA ALA A 214 -5.38 -7.58 9.47
C ALA A 214 -6.25 -7.54 8.22
N TYR A 215 -5.64 -7.37 7.06
CA TYR A 215 -6.37 -7.45 5.80
C TYR A 215 -6.15 -8.87 5.21
N PRO A 216 -7.22 -9.56 4.78
CA PRO A 216 -8.59 -9.10 4.48
C PRO A 216 -9.59 -9.15 5.65
N GLN A 217 -9.18 -9.42 6.87
CA GLN A 217 -10.11 -9.74 7.96
C GLN A 217 -10.84 -8.53 8.53
N ALA A 218 -10.18 -7.60 9.20
CA ALA A 218 -10.81 -6.40 9.76
C ALA A 218 -9.81 -5.50 10.51
N LYS A 219 -10.30 -4.37 11.04
CA LYS A 219 -9.67 -3.67 12.15
C LYS A 219 -9.85 -4.52 13.41
N LEU A 220 -8.75 -4.87 14.04
CA LEU A 220 -8.70 -5.66 15.26
C LEU A 220 -8.04 -4.82 16.37
N GLN A 221 -8.39 -5.08 17.62
CA GLN A 221 -7.67 -4.54 18.78
C GLN A 221 -7.38 -5.72 19.70
N THR A 222 -6.42 -6.55 19.28
CA THR A 222 -6.12 -7.80 19.96
C THR A 222 -4.68 -7.80 20.43
N SER A 223 -4.44 -8.08 21.70
CA SER A 223 -3.09 -8.26 22.24
C SER A 223 -2.48 -9.54 21.67
N ILE A 224 -1.29 -9.41 21.15
CA ILE A 224 -0.49 -10.50 20.60
C ILE A 224 0.74 -10.67 21.48
N PRO A 225 0.85 -11.77 22.22
CA PRO A 225 2.02 -12.02 23.05
C PRO A 225 3.26 -12.36 22.21
N LYS A 226 4.42 -12.09 22.76
CA LYS A 226 5.70 -12.53 22.21
C LYS A 226 5.68 -14.04 21.89
N GLY A 227 6.22 -14.41 20.74
CA GLY A 227 6.28 -15.79 20.27
C GLY A 227 5.00 -16.29 19.61
N LYS A 228 3.93 -15.49 19.60
CA LYS A 228 2.70 -15.85 18.89
C LYS A 228 2.96 -15.96 17.39
N GLU A 229 2.48 -17.05 16.83
CA GLU A 229 2.46 -17.27 15.39
C GLU A 229 1.29 -16.50 14.74
N LEU A 230 1.61 -15.76 13.67
CA LEU A 230 0.67 -15.00 12.85
C LEU A 230 0.72 -15.54 11.43
N SER A 231 -0.44 -15.84 10.86
CA SER A 231 -0.57 -16.26 9.48
C SER A 231 -1.04 -15.10 8.62
N LEU A 232 -0.39 -14.93 7.46
CA LEU A 232 -0.78 -13.98 6.41
C LEU A 232 -1.12 -14.75 5.14
N SER A 233 -2.37 -14.66 4.72
CA SER A 233 -2.80 -15.21 3.43
C SER A 233 -2.14 -14.49 2.25
N ALA A 234 -2.33 -15.04 1.04
CA ALA A 234 -1.90 -14.39 -0.19
C ALA A 234 -2.42 -12.95 -0.31
N HIS A 235 -1.60 -12.05 -0.85
CA HIS A 235 -1.94 -10.65 -1.12
C HIS A 235 -2.56 -9.91 0.08
N SER A 236 -1.97 -10.12 1.27
CA SER A 236 -2.48 -9.60 2.53
C SER A 236 -1.42 -8.83 3.32
N TRP A 237 -1.86 -8.17 4.40
CA TRP A 237 -0.97 -7.48 5.31
C TRP A 237 -1.59 -7.40 6.71
N ILE A 238 -0.73 -7.24 7.71
CA ILE A 238 -1.13 -6.95 9.08
C ILE A 238 -0.34 -5.76 9.62
N LEU A 239 -0.95 -5.01 10.52
CA LEU A 239 -0.32 -3.91 11.23
C LEU A 239 -0.34 -4.17 12.72
N LEU A 240 0.85 -4.21 13.30
CA LEU A 240 1.11 -4.35 14.72
C LEU A 240 1.60 -3.03 15.30
N TYR A 241 1.24 -2.76 16.55
CA TYR A 241 1.68 -1.59 17.30
C TYR A 241 2.29 -2.00 18.63
N GLU A 242 3.44 -1.42 18.95
CA GLU A 242 4.14 -1.53 20.23
C GLU A 242 4.29 -0.11 20.79
N GLY A 243 3.94 0.09 22.05
CA GLY A 243 4.05 1.38 22.75
C GLY A 243 2.95 1.56 23.79
N ASP A 244 3.21 2.47 24.73
CA ASP A 244 2.28 2.87 25.79
C ASP A 244 1.19 3.82 25.29
#